data_762f28dfe40a64002f120263b576b949
#
_entry.id   762f28dfe40a64002f120263b576b949
#
_cell.length_a   1.000
_cell.length_b   1.000
_cell.length_c   1.000
_cell.angle_alpha   90.00
_cell.angle_beta   90.00
_cell.angle_gamma   90.00
#
_symmetry.space_group_name_H-M   'P 1'
#
loop_
_entity.id
_entity.type
_entity.pdbx_description
1 polymer ?
#
loop_
_entity_poly.entity_id
_entity_poly.type
_entity_poly.pdbx_seq_one_letter_code
_entity_poly.pdbx_strand_id
1 'polypeptide(L)'
;MARENRGWGYDRIAGALKNLGHKISDQTVGNILRRFGIAPAPKRRQQTTWAEFIRSHLAVLAGIDFFTVEVLTWRGLATYYVLFFLHLQTRRVTLAGITRHPTEDWMLQMARRAVDPIDGALLPIRFVLHDRDAKFCAAFRDTLRSAGVRPLTLPARSPNLNAFVERWVRSIKSECLSKLILFGEASLRRAVTQFIQHYHLERPHQGKANQLLFPAPASLPPRPAGRIKCHERLGGLLKFYQRAA
;
A
#
# COMPACT_ATOMS: atom_id res chain seq x y z
N MET A 1 14.40 15.67 21.13
CA MET A 1 15.42 16.15 20.19
C MET A 1 16.32 15.02 19.66
N ALA A 2 17.21 14.37 20.46
CA ALA A 2 18.08 13.29 19.96
C ALA A 2 17.32 12.00 19.57
N ARG A 3 16.24 11.65 20.26
CA ARG A 3 15.40 10.49 19.95
C ARG A 3 14.53 10.72 18.72
N GLU A 4 14.08 11.92 18.48
CA GLU A 4 13.25 12.32 17.34
C GLU A 4 14.11 12.50 16.08
N ASN A 5 15.35 13.02 16.26
CA ASN A 5 16.27 13.31 15.17
C ASN A 5 17.49 12.40 15.23
N ARG A 6 17.32 11.13 14.91
CA ARG A 6 18.35 10.09 15.07
C ARG A 6 19.64 10.34 14.28
N GLY A 7 19.59 11.12 13.24
CA GLY A 7 20.74 11.50 12.42
C GLY A 7 21.49 12.74 12.92
N TRP A 8 21.05 13.40 14.02
CA TRP A 8 21.72 14.60 14.50
C TRP A 8 22.93 14.24 15.36
N GLY A 9 24.11 14.72 14.94
CA GLY A 9 25.33 14.66 15.75
C GLY A 9 25.26 15.61 16.96
N TYR A 10 26.29 15.54 17.80
CA TYR A 10 26.35 16.34 19.02
C TYR A 10 26.35 17.84 18.71
N ASP A 11 27.13 18.29 17.71
CA ASP A 11 27.19 19.68 17.25
C ASP A 11 25.82 20.21 16.82
N ARG A 12 25.09 19.43 16.05
CA ARG A 12 23.77 19.85 15.57
C ARG A 12 22.75 19.97 16.71
N ILE A 13 22.84 19.09 17.71
CA ILE A 13 22.04 19.16 18.92
C ILE A 13 22.43 20.39 19.75
N ALA A 14 23.72 20.62 19.94
CA ALA A 14 24.24 21.80 20.65
C ALA A 14 23.81 23.10 19.95
N GLY A 15 23.91 23.15 18.61
CA GLY A 15 23.41 24.28 17.80
C GLY A 15 21.92 24.54 17.95
N ALA A 16 21.09 23.49 17.93
CA ALA A 16 19.66 23.63 18.16
C ALA A 16 19.34 24.13 19.59
N LEU A 17 20.07 23.65 20.60
CA LEU A 17 19.93 24.10 21.97
C LEU A 17 20.38 25.57 22.14
N LYS A 18 21.44 25.98 21.43
CA LYS A 18 21.90 27.37 21.40
C LYS A 18 20.82 28.31 20.86
N ASN A 19 20.10 27.90 19.81
CA ASN A 19 18.96 28.67 19.27
C ASN A 19 17.78 28.78 20.23
N LEU A 20 17.69 27.87 21.19
CA LEU A 20 16.71 27.88 22.29
C LEU A 20 17.23 28.61 23.56
N GLY A 21 18.39 29.26 23.46
CA GLY A 21 18.98 30.00 24.60
C GLY A 21 19.92 29.18 25.47
N HIS A 22 20.11 27.88 25.22
CA HIS A 22 21.00 27.03 26.06
C HIS A 22 22.37 26.89 25.42
N LYS A 23 23.37 27.53 26.02
CA LYS A 23 24.81 27.43 25.59
C LYS A 23 25.48 26.24 26.27
N ILE A 24 25.50 25.10 25.61
CA ILE A 24 26.21 23.89 26.05
C ILE A 24 27.12 23.39 24.92
N SER A 25 28.27 22.76 25.32
CA SER A 25 29.19 22.17 24.34
C SER A 25 28.65 20.85 23.77
N ASP A 26 29.14 20.47 22.61
CA ASP A 26 28.92 19.17 21.99
C ASP A 26 29.35 18.01 22.90
N GLN A 27 30.47 18.20 23.64
CA GLN A 27 30.96 17.27 24.65
C GLN A 27 29.95 17.07 25.79
N THR A 28 29.33 18.14 26.26
CA THR A 28 28.26 18.09 27.27
C THR A 28 27.05 17.34 26.74
N VAL A 29 26.64 17.61 25.49
CA VAL A 29 25.56 16.85 24.81
C VAL A 29 25.92 15.36 24.76
N GLY A 30 27.16 15.02 24.39
CA GLY A 30 27.64 13.65 24.34
C GLY A 30 27.57 12.94 25.71
N ASN A 31 27.98 13.65 26.80
CA ASN A 31 27.91 13.13 28.17
C ASN A 31 26.46 12.89 28.63
N ILE A 32 25.57 13.83 28.36
CA ILE A 32 24.11 13.69 28.65
C ILE A 32 23.56 12.48 27.93
N LEU A 33 23.78 12.36 26.61
CA LEU A 33 23.23 11.26 25.82
C LEU A 33 23.75 9.90 26.31
N ARG A 34 25.03 9.82 26.68
CA ARG A 34 25.67 8.62 27.26
C ARG A 34 25.02 8.23 28.60
N ARG A 35 24.79 9.22 29.48
CA ARG A 35 24.13 9.02 30.79
C ARG A 35 22.71 8.46 30.62
N PHE A 36 21.98 8.83 29.56
CA PHE A 36 20.64 8.33 29.24
C PHE A 36 20.66 7.10 28.33
N GLY A 37 21.80 6.44 28.09
CA GLY A 37 21.89 5.25 27.25
C GLY A 37 21.59 5.49 25.77
N ILE A 38 21.68 6.76 25.32
CA ILE A 38 21.38 7.13 23.93
C ILE A 38 22.68 7.06 23.11
N ALA A 39 22.75 6.12 22.18
CA ALA A 39 23.92 5.90 21.33
C ALA A 39 24.27 7.15 20.47
N PRO A 40 25.56 7.33 20.05
CA PRO A 40 25.99 8.42 19.16
C PRO A 40 25.26 8.34 17.78
N ALA A 41 25.19 9.47 17.08
CA ALA A 41 24.47 9.60 15.79
C ALA A 41 24.74 8.51 14.75
N PRO A 42 25.98 8.06 14.49
CA PRO A 42 26.24 6.99 13.54
C PRO A 42 25.52 5.68 13.89
N LYS A 43 25.57 5.28 15.17
CA LYS A 43 24.87 4.07 15.66
C LYS A 43 23.34 4.24 15.69
N ARG A 44 22.83 5.43 16.03
CA ARG A 44 21.40 5.73 16.00
C ARG A 44 20.84 5.70 14.57
N ARG A 45 21.59 6.22 13.59
CA ARG A 45 21.20 6.24 12.17
C ARG A 45 21.09 4.84 11.58
N GLN A 46 21.91 3.90 12.04
CA GLN A 46 21.86 2.50 11.61
C GLN A 46 20.62 1.75 12.13
N GLN A 47 19.86 2.33 13.07
CA GLN A 47 18.71 1.70 13.72
C GLN A 47 17.39 2.31 13.28
N THR A 48 17.27 2.81 12.05
CA THR A 48 15.96 3.20 11.52
C THR A 48 15.08 1.96 11.45
N THR A 49 14.02 1.94 12.25
CA THR A 49 13.07 0.83 12.25
C THR A 49 12.26 0.84 10.95
N TRP A 50 11.78 -0.34 10.54
CA TRP A 50 10.86 -0.45 9.41
C TRP A 50 9.63 0.45 9.56
N ALA A 51 9.09 0.58 10.76
CA ALA A 51 7.96 1.45 11.04
C ALA A 51 8.26 2.93 10.75
N GLU A 52 9.46 3.39 11.10
CA GLU A 52 9.89 4.76 10.79
C GLU A 52 10.15 4.94 9.30
N PHE A 53 10.78 3.95 8.65
CA PHE A 53 10.99 3.96 7.21
C PHE A 53 9.65 4.06 6.47
N ILE A 54 8.67 3.20 6.78
CA ILE A 54 7.34 3.23 6.17
C ILE A 54 6.67 4.58 6.42
N ARG A 55 6.70 5.10 7.65
CA ARG A 55 6.05 6.39 7.99
C ARG A 55 6.64 7.55 7.20
N SER A 56 7.97 7.60 7.05
CA SER A 56 8.65 8.68 6.34
C SER A 56 8.54 8.58 4.80
N HIS A 57 8.19 7.41 4.26
CA HIS A 57 8.12 7.17 2.81
C HIS A 57 6.71 6.81 2.32
N LEU A 58 5.67 6.93 3.14
CA LEU A 58 4.30 6.52 2.79
C LEU A 58 3.82 7.02 1.43
N ALA A 59 4.19 8.25 1.07
CA ALA A 59 3.77 8.89 -0.17
C ALA A 59 4.38 8.23 -1.44
N VAL A 60 5.51 7.55 -1.28
CA VAL A 60 6.27 6.94 -2.39
C VAL A 60 6.42 5.43 -2.23
N LEU A 61 5.60 4.84 -1.34
CA LEU A 61 5.58 3.41 -1.06
C LEU A 61 4.33 2.74 -1.63
N ALA A 62 4.52 1.59 -2.28
CA ALA A 62 3.46 0.65 -2.60
C ALA A 62 3.78 -0.74 -2.04
N GLY A 63 2.76 -1.49 -1.71
CA GLY A 63 2.84 -2.92 -1.50
C GLY A 63 2.39 -3.67 -2.75
N ILE A 64 3.02 -4.79 -3.03
CA ILE A 64 2.61 -5.73 -4.07
C ILE A 64 2.44 -7.10 -3.45
N ASP A 65 1.40 -7.80 -3.87
CA ASP A 65 1.12 -9.13 -3.36
C ASP A 65 0.22 -9.92 -4.31
N PHE A 66 0.14 -11.21 -4.06
CA PHE A 66 -0.78 -12.13 -4.69
C PHE A 66 -1.85 -12.60 -3.72
N PHE A 67 -3.03 -12.83 -4.25
CA PHE A 67 -3.96 -13.74 -3.61
C PHE A 67 -4.52 -14.73 -4.63
N THR A 68 -4.97 -15.87 -4.14
CA THR A 68 -5.56 -16.93 -4.97
C THR A 68 -7.07 -16.97 -4.82
N VAL A 69 -7.72 -17.38 -5.90
CA VAL A 69 -9.17 -17.58 -5.99
C VAL A 69 -9.43 -18.86 -6.79
N GLU A 70 -10.29 -19.72 -6.24
CA GLU A 70 -10.81 -20.87 -6.98
C GLU A 70 -11.97 -20.41 -7.88
N VAL A 71 -11.87 -20.75 -9.15
CA VAL A 71 -12.82 -20.36 -10.18
C VAL A 71 -13.32 -21.62 -10.91
N LEU A 72 -14.61 -21.73 -11.07
CA LEU A 72 -15.23 -22.81 -11.84
C LEU A 72 -14.93 -22.62 -13.33
N THR A 73 -14.49 -23.66 -13.99
CA THR A 73 -14.25 -23.72 -15.43
C THR A 73 -14.94 -24.92 -16.05
N TRP A 74 -15.02 -25.01 -17.36
CA TRP A 74 -15.55 -26.18 -18.06
C TRP A 74 -14.81 -27.50 -17.74
N ARG A 75 -13.57 -27.38 -17.20
CA ARG A 75 -12.74 -28.52 -16.79
C ARG A 75 -12.70 -28.72 -15.27
N GLY A 76 -13.60 -28.09 -14.51
CA GLY A 76 -13.61 -28.11 -13.05
C GLY A 76 -13.03 -26.87 -12.42
N LEU A 77 -12.72 -26.95 -11.13
CA LEU A 77 -12.14 -25.84 -10.36
C LEU A 77 -10.68 -25.59 -10.80
N ALA A 78 -10.36 -24.34 -10.98
CA ALA A 78 -9.01 -23.89 -11.29
C ALA A 78 -8.59 -22.73 -10.41
N THR A 79 -7.37 -22.77 -9.89
CA THR A 79 -6.78 -21.71 -9.09
C THR A 79 -6.28 -20.60 -9.99
N TYR A 80 -6.74 -19.38 -9.74
CA TYR A 80 -6.23 -18.16 -10.36
C TYR A 80 -5.44 -17.33 -9.36
N TYR A 81 -4.33 -16.78 -9.80
CA TYR A 81 -3.49 -15.83 -9.07
C TYR A 81 -3.86 -14.41 -9.51
N VAL A 82 -4.14 -13.56 -8.54
CA VAL A 82 -4.46 -12.15 -8.75
C VAL A 82 -3.32 -11.32 -8.19
N LEU A 83 -2.59 -10.63 -9.07
CA LEU A 83 -1.52 -9.70 -8.72
C LEU A 83 -2.08 -8.28 -8.64
N PHE A 84 -1.74 -7.55 -7.59
CA PHE A 84 -2.17 -6.18 -7.40
C PHE A 84 -1.10 -5.32 -6.73
N PHE A 85 -1.20 -4.02 -6.94
CA PHE A 85 -0.44 -3.00 -6.22
C PHE A 85 -1.37 -2.24 -5.28
N LEU A 86 -0.86 -1.86 -4.13
CA LEU A 86 -1.55 -1.00 -3.17
C LEU A 86 -0.64 0.16 -2.77
N HIS A 87 -1.01 1.37 -3.13
CA HIS A 87 -0.32 2.57 -2.70
C HIS A 87 -0.58 2.84 -1.21
N LEU A 88 0.47 2.89 -0.38
CA LEU A 88 0.28 2.86 1.08
C LEU A 88 -0.40 4.11 1.66
N GLN A 89 -0.12 5.29 1.12
CA GLN A 89 -0.70 6.54 1.61
C GLN A 89 -2.17 6.68 1.23
N THR A 90 -2.47 6.53 -0.05
CA THR A 90 -3.82 6.77 -0.60
C THR A 90 -4.75 5.57 -0.45
N ARG A 91 -4.21 4.37 -0.23
CA ARG A 91 -4.93 3.08 -0.30
C ARG A 91 -5.46 2.75 -1.70
N ARG A 92 -4.97 3.45 -2.73
CA ARG A 92 -5.31 3.10 -4.11
C ARG A 92 -4.82 1.69 -4.41
N VAL A 93 -5.72 0.87 -4.91
CA VAL A 93 -5.43 -0.49 -5.36
C VAL A 93 -5.50 -0.51 -6.88
N THR A 94 -4.51 -1.13 -7.50
CA THR A 94 -4.49 -1.35 -8.95
C THR A 94 -4.35 -2.83 -9.23
N LEU A 95 -5.27 -3.40 -10.00
CA LEU A 95 -5.17 -4.76 -10.50
C LEU A 95 -4.05 -4.81 -11.56
N ALA A 96 -2.95 -5.51 -11.25
CA ALA A 96 -1.85 -5.69 -12.19
C ALA A 96 -2.17 -6.78 -13.22
N GLY A 97 -2.67 -7.92 -12.76
CA GLY A 97 -3.04 -9.01 -13.66
C GLY A 97 -3.68 -10.19 -12.97
N ILE A 98 -4.26 -11.07 -13.77
CA ILE A 98 -4.84 -12.34 -13.35
C ILE A 98 -4.26 -13.43 -14.25
N THR A 99 -3.82 -14.54 -13.68
CA THR A 99 -3.29 -15.69 -14.43
C THR A 99 -3.48 -16.98 -13.66
N ARG A 100 -3.52 -18.11 -14.35
CA ARG A 100 -3.40 -19.43 -13.75
C ARG A 100 -1.95 -19.84 -13.50
N HIS A 101 -1.03 -19.26 -14.27
CA HIS A 101 0.38 -19.63 -14.30
C HIS A 101 1.24 -18.36 -14.21
N PRO A 102 1.63 -17.93 -13.01
CA PRO A 102 2.49 -16.75 -12.81
C PRO A 102 3.95 -17.09 -13.15
N THR A 103 4.22 -17.30 -14.46
CA THR A 103 5.56 -17.57 -14.99
C THR A 103 6.44 -16.32 -14.92
N GLU A 104 7.75 -16.49 -15.09
CA GLU A 104 8.71 -15.37 -15.14
C GLU A 104 8.37 -14.39 -16.26
N ASP A 105 8.05 -14.88 -17.46
CA ASP A 105 7.65 -14.04 -18.60
C ASP A 105 6.41 -13.20 -18.30
N TRP A 106 5.41 -13.82 -17.65
CA TRP A 106 4.21 -13.11 -17.24
C TRP A 106 4.55 -12.04 -16.18
N MET A 107 5.39 -12.35 -15.21
CA MET A 107 5.84 -11.39 -14.19
C MET A 107 6.60 -10.22 -14.81
N LEU A 108 7.47 -10.50 -15.77
CA LEU A 108 8.21 -9.48 -16.52
C LEU A 108 7.26 -8.54 -17.28
N GLN A 109 6.23 -9.09 -17.91
CA GLN A 109 5.19 -8.31 -18.58
C GLN A 109 4.41 -7.43 -17.58
N MET A 110 4.08 -7.95 -16.40
CA MET A 110 3.42 -7.18 -15.35
C MET A 110 4.31 -6.06 -14.82
N ALA A 111 5.63 -6.31 -14.66
CA ALA A 111 6.57 -5.28 -14.27
C ALA A 111 6.64 -4.14 -15.30
N ARG A 112 6.76 -4.45 -16.59
CA ARG A 112 6.80 -3.46 -17.68
C ARG A 112 5.55 -2.59 -17.69
N ARG A 113 4.36 -3.18 -17.56
CA ARG A 113 3.10 -2.43 -17.46
C ARG A 113 3.03 -1.54 -16.22
N ALA A 114 3.56 -2.03 -15.10
CA ALA A 114 3.52 -1.29 -13.84
C ALA A 114 4.37 -0.02 -13.87
N VAL A 115 5.44 -0.01 -14.65
CA VAL A 115 6.37 1.13 -14.81
C VAL A 115 6.23 1.85 -16.14
N ASP A 116 5.15 1.59 -16.89
CA ASP A 116 4.88 2.29 -18.13
C ASP A 116 4.90 3.81 -17.91
N PRO A 117 5.60 4.60 -18.75
CA PRO A 117 5.78 6.03 -18.54
C PRO A 117 4.49 6.86 -18.71
N ILE A 118 3.44 6.28 -19.28
CA ILE A 118 2.17 7.00 -19.55
C ILE A 118 1.15 6.70 -18.45
N ASP A 119 0.90 5.42 -18.16
CA ASP A 119 -0.19 4.98 -17.29
C ASP A 119 0.23 3.95 -16.22
N GLY A 120 1.52 3.74 -16.04
CA GLY A 120 2.06 2.79 -15.08
C GLY A 120 1.61 3.04 -13.64
N ALA A 121 1.10 2.00 -13.01
CA ALA A 121 0.60 2.07 -11.63
C ALA A 121 1.66 2.48 -10.59
N LEU A 122 2.94 2.37 -10.94
CA LEU A 122 4.08 2.68 -10.08
C LEU A 122 4.79 4.00 -10.42
N LEU A 123 4.25 4.82 -11.33
CA LEU A 123 4.86 6.10 -11.73
C LEU A 123 5.24 7.01 -10.54
N PRO A 124 4.39 7.22 -9.51
CA PRO A 124 4.73 8.06 -8.36
C PRO A 124 5.51 7.32 -7.28
N ILE A 125 5.85 6.04 -7.50
CA ILE A 125 6.38 5.14 -6.47
C ILE A 125 7.90 5.04 -6.58
N ARG A 126 8.58 5.11 -5.46
CA ARG A 126 10.03 4.89 -5.36
C ARG A 126 10.39 3.55 -4.74
N PHE A 127 9.51 3.00 -3.91
CA PHE A 127 9.75 1.75 -3.20
C PHE A 127 8.54 0.83 -3.29
N VAL A 128 8.76 -0.44 -3.63
CA VAL A 128 7.73 -1.47 -3.65
C VAL A 128 8.07 -2.54 -2.62
N LEU A 129 7.19 -2.71 -1.64
CA LEU A 129 7.29 -3.77 -0.64
C LEU A 129 6.70 -5.05 -1.20
N HIS A 130 7.44 -6.15 -1.12
CA HIS A 130 6.96 -7.49 -1.48
C HIS A 130 7.46 -8.53 -0.46
N ASP A 131 6.76 -9.62 -0.36
CA ASP A 131 7.20 -10.77 0.43
C ASP A 131 8.36 -11.53 -0.23
N ARG A 132 8.70 -12.70 0.31
CA ARG A 132 9.76 -13.58 -0.20
C ARG A 132 9.26 -14.61 -1.21
N ASP A 133 8.08 -14.42 -1.78
CA ASP A 133 7.55 -15.34 -2.79
C ASP A 133 8.48 -15.38 -4.01
N ALA A 134 8.84 -16.59 -4.43
CA ALA A 134 9.72 -16.84 -5.57
C ALA A 134 9.21 -16.24 -6.89
N LYS A 135 7.90 -16.00 -7.00
CA LYS A 135 7.29 -15.34 -8.16
C LYS A 135 7.84 -13.94 -8.40
N PHE A 136 8.29 -13.23 -7.34
CA PHE A 136 9.02 -11.97 -7.49
C PHE A 136 10.47 -12.23 -7.90
N CYS A 137 10.66 -12.82 -9.10
CA CYS A 137 11.94 -13.25 -9.65
C CYS A 137 12.93 -12.10 -9.87
N ALA A 138 14.18 -12.41 -10.19
CA ALA A 138 15.22 -11.40 -10.44
C ALA A 138 14.84 -10.47 -11.59
N ALA A 139 14.38 -11.02 -12.73
CA ALA A 139 14.00 -10.25 -13.91
C ALA A 139 12.88 -9.23 -13.61
N PHE A 140 11.86 -9.61 -12.79
CA PHE A 140 10.83 -8.69 -12.31
C PHE A 140 11.44 -7.53 -11.52
N ARG A 141 12.29 -7.84 -10.54
CA ARG A 141 12.89 -6.81 -9.67
C ARG A 141 13.83 -5.89 -10.44
N ASP A 142 14.58 -6.42 -11.42
CA ASP A 142 15.52 -5.64 -12.21
C ASP A 142 14.80 -4.71 -13.19
N THR A 143 13.67 -5.13 -13.75
CA THR A 143 12.78 -4.27 -14.54
C THR A 143 12.25 -3.10 -13.72
N LEU A 144 11.84 -3.31 -12.47
CA LEU A 144 11.43 -2.22 -11.60
C LEU A 144 12.59 -1.26 -11.29
N ARG A 145 13.79 -1.80 -11.01
CA ARG A 145 14.98 -0.99 -10.71
C ARG A 145 15.41 -0.12 -11.88
N SER A 146 15.38 -0.65 -13.10
CA SER A 146 15.73 0.11 -14.31
C SER A 146 14.81 1.32 -14.55
N ALA A 147 13.57 1.24 -14.06
CA ALA A 147 12.61 2.34 -14.08
C ALA A 147 12.67 3.25 -12.82
N GLY A 148 13.69 3.09 -11.96
CA GLY A 148 13.85 3.91 -10.76
C GLY A 148 13.03 3.45 -9.54
N VAL A 149 12.28 2.38 -9.64
CA VAL A 149 11.49 1.79 -8.54
C VAL A 149 12.34 0.74 -7.81
N ARG A 150 12.52 0.90 -6.51
CA ARG A 150 13.33 -0.01 -5.67
C ARG A 150 12.43 -1.08 -5.01
N PRO A 151 12.50 -2.35 -5.44
CA PRO A 151 11.83 -3.44 -4.72
C PRO A 151 12.55 -3.72 -3.40
N LEU A 152 11.77 -3.81 -2.32
CA LEU A 152 12.22 -4.07 -0.97
C LEU A 152 11.55 -5.35 -0.46
N THR A 153 12.35 -6.37 -0.24
CA THR A 153 11.86 -7.64 0.32
C THR A 153 11.61 -7.48 1.82
N LEU A 154 10.42 -7.83 2.25
CA LEU A 154 10.05 -7.76 3.67
C LEU A 154 10.86 -8.78 4.49
N PRO A 155 11.28 -8.41 5.72
CA PRO A 155 11.89 -9.35 6.65
C PRO A 155 10.97 -10.53 6.95
N ALA A 156 11.55 -11.69 7.24
CA ALA A 156 10.77 -12.85 7.66
C ALA A 156 9.99 -12.54 8.94
N ARG A 157 8.78 -13.10 9.07
CA ARG A 157 7.92 -12.96 10.25
C ARG A 157 7.59 -11.51 10.64
N SER A 158 7.38 -10.64 9.68
CA SER A 158 7.06 -9.23 9.90
C SER A 158 5.68 -8.87 9.34
N PRO A 159 4.58 -9.48 9.82
CA PRO A 159 3.23 -9.32 9.26
C PRO A 159 2.75 -7.86 9.32
N ASN A 160 3.13 -7.11 10.34
CA ASN A 160 2.73 -5.71 10.49
C ASN A 160 3.22 -4.78 9.37
N LEU A 161 4.23 -5.19 8.62
CA LEU A 161 4.82 -4.38 7.55
C LEU A 161 3.97 -4.39 6.26
N ASN A 162 3.11 -5.40 6.10
CA ASN A 162 2.19 -5.54 4.97
C ASN A 162 0.72 -5.45 5.37
N ALA A 163 0.44 -4.95 6.58
CA ALA A 163 -0.90 -4.96 7.18
C ALA A 163 -1.99 -4.30 6.31
N PHE A 164 -1.63 -3.34 5.46
CA PHE A 164 -2.58 -2.69 4.55
C PHE A 164 -2.96 -3.58 3.37
N VAL A 165 -1.99 -4.28 2.82
CA VAL A 165 -2.16 -5.25 1.74
C VAL A 165 -2.99 -6.43 2.23
N GLU A 166 -2.63 -7.01 3.37
CA GLU A 166 -3.37 -8.11 4.00
C GLU A 166 -4.82 -7.73 4.33
N ARG A 167 -5.04 -6.51 4.84
CA ARG A 167 -6.39 -5.99 5.12
C ARG A 167 -7.23 -5.89 3.86
N TRP A 168 -6.64 -5.38 2.77
CA TRP A 168 -7.36 -5.30 1.51
C TRP A 168 -7.72 -6.69 0.96
N VAL A 169 -6.78 -7.64 0.98
CA VAL A 169 -7.04 -9.03 0.58
C VAL A 169 -8.16 -9.65 1.42
N ARG A 170 -8.14 -9.42 2.73
CA ARG A 170 -9.22 -9.87 3.62
C ARG A 170 -10.56 -9.24 3.23
N SER A 171 -10.59 -7.94 2.95
CA SER A 171 -11.81 -7.25 2.56
C SER A 171 -12.39 -7.81 1.27
N ILE A 172 -11.61 -7.92 0.20
CA ILE A 172 -12.10 -8.44 -1.08
C ILE A 172 -12.58 -9.89 -0.96
N LYS A 173 -11.87 -10.73 -0.21
CA LYS A 173 -12.27 -12.12 0.02
C LYS A 173 -13.58 -12.21 0.80
N SER A 174 -13.71 -11.50 1.92
CA SER A 174 -14.88 -11.61 2.81
C SER A 174 -16.10 -10.84 2.31
N GLU A 175 -15.92 -9.70 1.66
CA GLU A 175 -17.03 -8.84 1.25
C GLU A 175 -17.53 -9.15 -0.17
N CYS A 176 -16.71 -9.79 -1.01
CA CYS A 176 -17.01 -10.04 -2.41
C CYS A 176 -16.82 -11.50 -2.84
N LEU A 177 -15.58 -11.98 -2.90
CA LEU A 177 -15.26 -13.22 -3.60
C LEU A 177 -15.85 -14.46 -2.94
N SER A 178 -15.93 -14.52 -1.61
CA SER A 178 -16.55 -15.64 -0.87
C SER A 178 -18.06 -15.75 -1.06
N LYS A 179 -18.70 -14.74 -1.66
CA LYS A 179 -20.15 -14.65 -1.86
C LYS A 179 -20.56 -14.85 -3.32
N LEU A 180 -19.61 -15.16 -4.19
CA LEU A 180 -19.83 -15.30 -5.63
C LEU A 180 -19.39 -16.68 -6.11
N ILE A 181 -20.18 -17.26 -7.00
CA ILE A 181 -19.74 -18.38 -7.82
C ILE A 181 -19.14 -17.77 -9.09
N LEU A 182 -17.81 -17.90 -9.21
CA LEU A 182 -17.08 -17.34 -10.33
C LEU A 182 -16.91 -18.39 -11.42
N PHE A 183 -17.25 -18.03 -12.66
CA PHE A 183 -17.10 -18.89 -13.83
C PHE A 183 -16.15 -18.26 -14.86
N GLY A 184 -14.97 -18.87 -15.05
CA GLY A 184 -13.92 -18.38 -15.93
C GLY A 184 -13.23 -17.11 -15.45
N GLU A 185 -12.12 -16.76 -16.10
CA GLU A 185 -11.32 -15.56 -15.74
C GLU A 185 -12.11 -14.26 -15.88
N ALA A 186 -12.98 -14.15 -16.89
CA ALA A 186 -13.74 -12.93 -17.15
C ALA A 186 -14.66 -12.56 -15.97
N SER A 187 -15.30 -13.55 -15.34
CA SER A 187 -16.13 -13.30 -14.17
C SER A 187 -15.30 -12.88 -12.95
N LEU A 188 -14.14 -13.50 -12.71
CA LEU A 188 -13.21 -13.11 -11.68
C LEU A 188 -12.70 -11.68 -11.91
N ARG A 189 -12.27 -11.35 -13.10
CA ARG A 189 -11.80 -10.01 -13.48
C ARG A 189 -12.88 -8.95 -13.25
N ARG A 190 -14.11 -9.22 -13.67
CA ARG A 190 -15.26 -8.35 -13.42
C ARG A 190 -15.50 -8.14 -11.93
N ALA A 191 -15.50 -9.20 -11.13
CA ALA A 191 -15.72 -9.13 -9.68
C ALA A 191 -14.64 -8.28 -9.00
N VAL A 192 -13.36 -8.53 -9.29
CA VAL A 192 -12.23 -7.79 -8.74
C VAL A 192 -12.29 -6.32 -9.14
N THR A 193 -12.53 -6.01 -10.42
CA THR A 193 -12.62 -4.62 -10.92
C THR A 193 -13.77 -3.86 -10.27
N GLN A 194 -14.96 -4.48 -10.18
CA GLN A 194 -16.14 -3.86 -9.55
C GLN A 194 -15.90 -3.64 -8.05
N PHE A 195 -15.23 -4.59 -7.36
CA PHE A 195 -14.87 -4.41 -5.96
C PHE A 195 -13.85 -3.29 -5.76
N ILE A 196 -12.83 -3.18 -6.61
CA ILE A 196 -11.85 -2.08 -6.56
C ILE A 196 -12.54 -0.72 -6.72
N GLN A 197 -13.48 -0.60 -7.67
CA GLN A 197 -14.26 0.63 -7.85
C GLN A 197 -15.10 0.95 -6.61
N HIS A 198 -15.82 -0.05 -6.07
CA HIS A 198 -16.56 0.10 -4.83
C HIS A 198 -15.66 0.51 -3.66
N TYR A 199 -14.53 -0.16 -3.48
CA TYR A 199 -13.54 0.11 -2.43
C TYR A 199 -13.01 1.54 -2.48
N HIS A 200 -12.79 2.08 -3.68
CA HIS A 200 -12.27 3.42 -3.88
C HIS A 200 -13.30 4.51 -3.68
N LEU A 201 -14.49 4.35 -4.26
CA LEU A 201 -15.43 5.45 -4.51
C LEU A 201 -16.67 5.41 -3.61
N GLU A 202 -16.97 4.25 -3.01
CA GLU A 202 -18.29 4.00 -2.42
C GLU A 202 -18.23 3.42 -1.01
N ARG A 203 -17.14 2.74 -0.66
CA ARG A 203 -16.97 2.06 0.62
C ARG A 203 -16.45 3.01 1.70
N PRO A 204 -17.17 3.19 2.85
CA PRO A 204 -16.63 3.91 3.99
C PRO A 204 -15.44 3.18 4.61
N HIS A 205 -14.37 3.91 4.94
CA HIS A 205 -13.15 3.35 5.51
C HIS A 205 -12.98 3.72 6.98
N GLN A 206 -13.23 2.78 7.89
CA GLN A 206 -13.13 2.99 9.35
C GLN A 206 -11.77 3.60 9.76
N GLY A 207 -10.66 3.12 9.20
CA GLY A 207 -9.33 3.65 9.47
C GLY A 207 -9.08 5.07 8.93
N LYS A 208 -10.07 5.68 8.26
CA LYS A 208 -10.09 7.06 7.78
C LYS A 208 -11.37 7.78 8.22
N ALA A 209 -11.82 7.56 9.43
CA ALA A 209 -13.03 8.17 9.99
C ALA A 209 -14.28 7.96 9.12
N ASN A 210 -14.44 6.77 8.51
CA ASN A 210 -15.50 6.40 7.59
C ASN A 210 -15.59 7.23 6.30
N GLN A 211 -14.53 7.94 5.94
CA GLN A 211 -14.48 8.68 4.67
C GLN A 211 -14.25 7.75 3.48
N LEU A 212 -14.71 8.17 2.30
CA LEU A 212 -14.37 7.55 1.02
C LEU A 212 -12.91 7.83 0.67
N LEU A 213 -12.24 6.92 -0.03
CA LEU A 213 -10.83 7.14 -0.43
C LEU A 213 -10.71 8.23 -1.50
N PHE A 214 -11.60 8.19 -2.49
CA PHE A 214 -11.62 9.10 -3.62
C PHE A 214 -13.04 9.58 -3.86
N PRO A 215 -13.58 10.48 -3.01
CA PRO A 215 -14.92 11.01 -3.24
C PRO A 215 -14.96 11.75 -4.58
N ALA A 216 -16.05 11.61 -5.32
CA ALA A 216 -16.30 12.43 -6.49
C ALA A 216 -16.25 13.91 -6.10
N PRO A 217 -15.73 14.82 -6.98
CA PRO A 217 -15.83 16.24 -6.72
C PRO A 217 -17.28 16.60 -6.38
N ALA A 218 -17.49 17.26 -5.25
CA ALA A 218 -18.83 17.68 -4.84
C ALA A 218 -19.36 18.69 -5.87
N SER A 219 -20.19 18.24 -6.79
CA SER A 219 -20.82 19.11 -7.79
C SER A 219 -21.82 20.09 -7.20
N LEU A 220 -22.31 19.86 -5.99
CA LEU A 220 -23.12 20.75 -5.13
C LEU A 220 -23.20 20.10 -3.75
N PRO A 221 -23.29 20.85 -2.63
CA PRO A 221 -23.55 20.25 -1.34
C PRO A 221 -24.87 19.46 -1.42
N PRO A 222 -24.91 18.21 -0.92
CA PRO A 222 -26.12 17.41 -0.98
C PRO A 222 -27.26 18.17 -0.29
N ARG A 223 -28.36 18.39 -0.98
CA ARG A 223 -29.57 18.99 -0.37
C ARG A 223 -30.00 18.10 0.80
N PRO A 224 -30.15 18.62 2.01
CA PRO A 224 -30.50 17.81 3.18
C PRO A 224 -31.81 17.01 3.00
N ALA A 225 -32.71 17.45 2.12
CA ALA A 225 -34.01 16.86 1.84
C ALA A 225 -34.07 15.92 0.61
N GLY A 226 -32.94 15.67 -0.09
CA GLY A 226 -32.93 14.80 -1.26
C GLY A 226 -33.26 13.33 -0.92
N ARG A 227 -34.00 12.65 -1.81
CA ARG A 227 -34.32 11.21 -1.67
C ARG A 227 -33.04 10.38 -1.67
N ILE A 228 -32.94 9.41 -0.77
CA ILE A 228 -31.83 8.45 -0.74
C ILE A 228 -32.00 7.46 -1.88
N LYS A 229 -30.97 7.29 -2.72
CA LYS A 229 -30.88 6.28 -3.75
C LYS A 229 -29.84 5.22 -3.35
N CYS A 230 -30.22 3.96 -3.48
CA CYS A 230 -29.32 2.82 -3.37
C CYS A 230 -28.74 2.50 -4.75
N HIS A 231 -27.44 2.41 -4.83
CA HIS A 231 -26.72 1.93 -6.01
C HIS A 231 -26.13 0.56 -5.73
N GLU A 232 -26.18 -0.30 -6.72
CA GLU A 232 -25.81 -1.70 -6.57
C GLU A 232 -24.74 -2.11 -7.59
N ARG A 233 -23.81 -2.97 -7.15
CA ARG A 233 -22.85 -3.66 -8.01
C ARG A 233 -22.93 -5.16 -7.79
N LEU A 234 -22.47 -5.92 -8.77
CA LEU A 234 -22.44 -7.39 -8.74
C LEU A 234 -23.80 -8.01 -8.34
N GLY A 235 -24.89 -7.52 -8.96
CA GLY A 235 -26.23 -8.05 -8.72
C GLY A 235 -26.76 -7.77 -7.30
N GLY A 236 -26.39 -6.64 -6.71
CA GLY A 236 -26.85 -6.24 -5.37
C GLY A 236 -25.94 -6.69 -4.23
N LEU A 237 -24.85 -7.38 -4.54
CA LEU A 237 -23.87 -7.81 -3.52
C LEU A 237 -23.19 -6.63 -2.83
N LEU A 238 -22.79 -5.61 -3.61
CA LEU A 238 -22.17 -4.40 -3.11
C LEU A 238 -23.16 -3.25 -3.26
N LYS A 239 -23.42 -2.55 -2.16
CA LYS A 239 -24.40 -1.45 -2.11
C LYS A 239 -23.75 -0.20 -1.58
N PHE A 240 -24.14 0.95 -2.13
CA PHE A 240 -23.84 2.23 -1.54
C PHE A 240 -25.01 3.19 -1.69
N TYR A 241 -25.06 4.20 -0.85
CA TYR A 241 -26.18 5.10 -0.75
C TYR A 241 -25.72 6.54 -0.96
N GLN A 242 -26.47 7.29 -1.78
CA GLN A 242 -26.27 8.72 -1.96
C GLN A 242 -27.59 9.46 -2.03
N ARG A 243 -27.57 10.75 -1.74
CA ARG A 243 -28.76 11.58 -1.95
C ARG A 243 -28.86 11.95 -3.42
N ALA A 244 -30.08 11.93 -3.95
CA ALA A 244 -30.36 12.48 -5.27
C ALA A 244 -30.10 13.99 -5.24
N ALA A 245 -29.47 14.50 -6.30
CA ALA A 245 -29.30 15.93 -6.50
C ALA A 245 -30.66 16.63 -6.71
#